data_8018b85472bba1c68580e05e573e9f3b
#
_entry.id   8018b85472bba1c68580e05e573e9f3b
#
_cell.length_a   1.000
_cell.length_b   1.000
_cell.length_c   1.000
_cell.angle_alpha   90.00
_cell.angle_beta   90.00
_cell.angle_gamma   90.00
#
_symmetry.space_group_name_H-M   'P 1'
#
loop_
_entity.id
_entity.type
_entity.pdbx_description
1 polymer ?
#
loop_
_entity_poly.entity_id
_entity_poly.type
_entity_poly.pdbx_seq_one_letter_code
_entity_poly.pdbx_strand_id
1 'polypeptide(L)'
;KILAEISPIDETMSEDIKEEIANIQEEKDIVRRILIADDSTVARKQVQRAIEGLGFEAIAVKDGKEAYDKLAEMAEEGSIYDQISLVISDIEMPEMDGYTLTAEIRRHSGLKDLHVILHTSLSGVFNQAMVERVGANEFIAKFNPDELGSAVKAAVSG
;
A
#
# COMPACT_ATOMS: atom_id res chain seq x y z
N LYS A 1 -2.58 -26.20 -8.02
CA LYS A 1 -3.07 -26.90 -9.09
C LYS A 1 -4.32 -27.74 -8.81
N ILE A 2 -4.38 -28.39 -7.70
CA ILE A 2 -5.59 -29.05 -7.29
C ILE A 2 -6.72 -28.05 -7.19
N LEU A 3 -6.41 -26.86 -6.74
CA LEU A 3 -7.41 -25.82 -6.61
C LEU A 3 -8.04 -25.47 -7.95
N ALA A 4 -7.25 -25.54 -9.01
CA ALA A 4 -7.80 -25.24 -10.33
C ALA A 4 -8.87 -26.26 -10.72
N GLU A 5 -8.73 -27.47 -10.26
CA GLU A 5 -9.70 -28.50 -10.56
C GLU A 5 -10.94 -28.40 -9.71
N ILE A 6 -10.79 -27.78 -8.54
CA ILE A 6 -11.91 -27.60 -7.62
C ILE A 6 -12.60 -26.27 -7.86
N SER A 7 -11.98 -25.41 -8.66
CA SER A 7 -12.50 -24.07 -8.83
C SER A 7 -13.98 -24.02 -9.23
N PRO A 8 -14.50 -24.90 -10.07
CA PRO A 8 -15.92 -24.82 -10.34
C PRO A 8 -16.73 -25.21 -9.11
N ILE A 9 -17.65 -24.35 -8.76
CA ILE A 9 -18.58 -24.64 -7.68
C ILE A 9 -19.63 -25.55 -8.24
N ASP A 10 -19.78 -26.73 -7.61
CA ASP A 10 -20.74 -27.73 -8.01
C ASP A 10 -22.05 -27.44 -7.31
N GLU A 11 -23.14 -27.54 -8.04
CA GLU A 11 -24.47 -27.33 -7.46
C GLU A 11 -24.81 -28.34 -6.40
N THR A 12 -24.11 -29.48 -6.39
CA THR A 12 -24.33 -30.48 -5.36
C THR A 12 -23.64 -30.12 -4.05
N MET A 13 -22.81 -29.10 -4.03
CA MET A 13 -22.13 -28.67 -2.81
C MET A 13 -23.10 -28.00 -1.85
N SER A 14 -22.83 -28.17 -0.55
CA SER A 14 -23.61 -27.47 0.45
C SER A 14 -23.33 -25.96 0.38
N GLU A 15 -24.27 -25.20 0.91
CA GLU A 15 -24.07 -23.73 0.92
C GLU A 15 -22.87 -23.30 1.76
N ASP A 16 -22.60 -24.04 2.84
CA ASP A 16 -21.45 -23.74 3.68
C ASP A 16 -20.14 -23.89 2.91
N ILE A 17 -20.04 -24.96 2.13
CA ILE A 17 -18.84 -25.20 1.35
C ILE A 17 -18.69 -24.15 0.25
N LYS A 18 -19.79 -23.78 -0.38
CA LYS A 18 -19.75 -22.75 -1.42
C LYS A 18 -19.27 -21.43 -0.86
N GLU A 19 -19.75 -21.10 0.34
CA GLU A 19 -19.34 -19.86 1.01
C GLU A 19 -17.86 -19.88 1.35
N GLU A 20 -17.38 -21.03 1.81
CA GLU A 20 -15.97 -21.18 2.14
C GLU A 20 -15.08 -20.99 0.92
N ILE A 21 -15.48 -21.57 -0.20
CA ILE A 21 -14.71 -21.45 -1.44
C ILE A 21 -14.69 -20.00 -1.91
N ALA A 22 -15.83 -19.32 -1.82
CA ALA A 22 -15.92 -17.93 -2.21
C ALA A 22 -15.00 -17.05 -1.35
N ASN A 23 -14.95 -17.32 -0.04
CA ASN A 23 -14.08 -16.56 0.85
C ASN A 23 -12.61 -16.78 0.52
N ILE A 24 -12.23 -18.01 0.20
CA ILE A 24 -10.86 -18.32 -0.17
C ILE A 24 -10.47 -17.59 -1.46
N GLN A 25 -11.38 -17.58 -2.43
CA GLN A 25 -11.12 -16.90 -3.69
C GLN A 25 -11.00 -15.39 -3.50
N GLU A 26 -11.82 -14.82 -2.62
CA GLU A 26 -11.75 -13.41 -2.30
C GLU A 26 -10.40 -13.06 -1.71
N GLU A 27 -9.91 -13.88 -0.79
CA GLU A 27 -8.62 -13.61 -0.17
C GLU A 27 -7.49 -13.67 -1.18
N LYS A 28 -7.58 -14.54 -2.16
CA LYS A 28 -6.55 -14.67 -3.17
C LYS A 28 -6.50 -13.47 -4.11
N ASP A 29 -7.62 -12.77 -4.25
CA ASP A 29 -7.69 -11.61 -5.13
C ASP A 29 -7.17 -10.33 -4.47
N ILE A 30 -6.90 -10.38 -3.17
CA ILE A 30 -6.37 -9.21 -2.46
C ILE A 30 -4.89 -9.05 -2.79
N VAL A 31 -4.53 -7.87 -3.26
CA VAL A 31 -3.13 -7.53 -3.51
C VAL A 31 -2.45 -7.33 -2.16
N ARG A 32 -1.32 -8.01 -1.96
CA ARG A 32 -0.65 -7.99 -0.65
C ARG A 32 0.76 -7.44 -0.76
N ARG A 33 0.94 -6.40 -1.56
CA ARG A 33 2.26 -5.77 -1.70
C ARG A 33 2.13 -4.28 -1.48
N ILE A 34 3.01 -3.73 -0.65
CA ILE A 34 2.98 -2.33 -0.24
C ILE A 34 4.34 -1.73 -0.53
N LEU A 35 4.34 -0.53 -1.10
CA LEU A 35 5.58 0.19 -1.34
C LEU A 35 5.82 1.15 -0.17
N ILE A 36 7.03 1.11 0.39
CA ILE A 36 7.44 1.93 1.53
C ILE A 36 8.57 2.86 1.07
N ALA A 37 8.41 4.16 1.28
CA ALA A 37 9.43 5.15 0.99
C ALA A 37 9.82 5.85 2.27
N ASP A 38 11.10 5.75 2.67
CA ASP A 38 11.58 6.35 3.90
C ASP A 38 13.11 6.40 3.82
N ASP A 39 13.69 7.57 4.05
CA ASP A 39 15.14 7.71 3.94
C ASP A 39 15.88 7.19 5.17
N SER A 40 15.20 6.98 6.28
CA SER A 40 15.81 6.41 7.47
C SER A 40 15.81 4.89 7.37
N THR A 41 17.00 4.29 7.40
CA THR A 41 17.11 2.84 7.33
C THR A 41 16.37 2.18 8.48
N VAL A 42 16.48 2.74 9.68
CA VAL A 42 15.83 2.19 10.86
C VAL A 42 14.32 2.26 10.72
N ALA A 43 13.78 3.42 10.36
CA ALA A 43 12.35 3.60 10.22
C ALA A 43 11.81 2.71 9.09
N ARG A 44 12.54 2.66 7.97
CA ARG A 44 12.12 1.85 6.83
C ARG A 44 12.00 0.37 7.21
N LYS A 45 12.97 -0.13 7.97
CA LYS A 45 12.93 -1.52 8.40
C LYS A 45 11.84 -1.78 9.41
N GLN A 46 11.56 -0.81 10.27
CA GLN A 46 10.47 -0.96 11.24
C GLN A 46 9.12 -1.07 10.55
N VAL A 47 8.87 -0.21 9.57
CA VAL A 47 7.63 -0.26 8.81
C VAL A 47 7.55 -1.56 8.02
N GLN A 48 8.66 -1.96 7.41
CA GLN A 48 8.71 -3.20 6.65
C GLN A 48 8.32 -4.39 7.51
N ARG A 49 8.91 -4.49 8.70
CA ARG A 49 8.58 -5.58 9.61
C ARG A 49 7.12 -5.56 10.03
N ALA A 50 6.59 -4.36 10.27
CA ALA A 50 5.21 -4.22 10.69
C ALA A 50 4.24 -4.74 9.62
N ILE A 51 4.47 -4.37 8.36
CA ILE A 51 3.55 -4.81 7.31
C ILE A 51 3.77 -6.27 6.94
N GLU A 52 5.00 -6.77 7.05
CA GLU A 52 5.25 -8.18 6.82
C GLU A 52 4.57 -9.03 7.90
N GLY A 53 4.52 -8.52 9.12
CA GLY A 53 3.82 -9.18 10.20
C GLY A 53 2.32 -9.26 9.98
N LEU A 54 1.78 -8.41 9.12
CA LEU A 54 0.36 -8.44 8.76
C LEU A 54 0.11 -9.32 7.52
N GLY A 55 1.16 -9.90 6.96
CA GLY A 55 1.01 -10.80 5.82
C GLY A 55 1.21 -10.13 4.46
N PHE A 56 1.83 -8.94 4.43
CA PHE A 56 2.09 -8.24 3.19
C PHE A 56 3.55 -8.32 2.78
N GLU A 57 3.79 -8.25 1.47
CA GLU A 57 5.13 -8.05 0.94
C GLU A 57 5.45 -6.57 0.91
N ALA A 58 6.72 -6.26 1.13
CA ALA A 58 7.18 -4.88 1.13
C ALA A 58 8.16 -4.64 0.00
N ILE A 59 7.97 -3.54 -0.74
CA ILE A 59 9.00 -2.99 -1.61
C ILE A 59 9.45 -1.73 -0.92
N ALA A 60 10.69 -1.71 -0.43
CA ALA A 60 11.19 -0.60 0.37
C ALA A 60 12.21 0.20 -0.43
N VAL A 61 11.99 1.51 -0.53
CA VAL A 61 12.88 2.42 -1.24
C VAL A 61 13.25 3.58 -0.30
N LYS A 62 14.29 4.32 -0.67
CA LYS A 62 14.91 5.26 0.26
C LYS A 62 14.49 6.70 0.05
N ASP A 63 13.82 7.03 -1.03
CA ASP A 63 13.35 8.40 -1.24
C ASP A 63 12.19 8.42 -2.22
N GLY A 64 11.62 9.62 -2.40
CA GLY A 64 10.43 9.75 -3.23
C GLY A 64 10.69 9.56 -4.71
N LYS A 65 11.90 9.92 -5.17
CA LYS A 65 12.20 9.72 -6.58
C LYS A 65 12.32 8.25 -6.92
N GLU A 66 12.97 7.49 -6.04
CA GLU A 66 13.07 6.05 -6.22
C GLU A 66 11.68 5.41 -6.19
N ALA A 67 10.83 5.90 -5.29
CA ALA A 67 9.46 5.41 -5.20
C ALA A 67 8.69 5.69 -6.48
N TYR A 68 8.75 6.93 -6.97
CA TYR A 68 8.02 7.30 -8.17
C TYR A 68 8.51 6.52 -9.38
N ASP A 69 9.83 6.43 -9.54
CA ASP A 69 10.40 5.70 -10.68
C ASP A 69 9.96 4.24 -10.67
N LYS A 70 9.96 3.62 -9.48
CA LYS A 70 9.53 2.23 -9.36
C LYS A 70 8.06 2.06 -9.72
N LEU A 71 7.21 2.94 -9.21
CA LEU A 71 5.78 2.86 -9.49
C LEU A 71 5.48 3.09 -10.96
N ALA A 72 6.15 4.07 -11.57
CA ALA A 72 5.95 4.37 -12.98
C ALA A 72 6.37 3.19 -13.85
N GLU A 73 7.49 2.57 -13.50
CA GLU A 73 7.96 1.40 -14.22
C GLU A 73 6.95 0.26 -14.13
N MET A 74 6.42 0.02 -12.93
CA MET A 74 5.44 -1.03 -12.74
C MET A 74 4.15 -0.75 -13.50
N ALA A 75 3.76 0.52 -13.57
CA ALA A 75 2.54 0.90 -14.30
C ALA A 75 2.68 0.65 -15.80
N GLU A 76 3.89 0.66 -16.33
CA GLU A 76 4.12 0.33 -17.73
C GLU A 76 3.97 -1.16 -17.99
N GLU A 77 4.21 -1.98 -16.98
CA GLU A 77 4.14 -3.43 -17.13
C GLU A 77 2.72 -3.97 -17.00
N GLY A 78 1.84 -3.21 -16.38
CA GLY A 78 0.47 -3.63 -16.16
C GLY A 78 -0.22 -2.70 -15.21
N SER A 79 -1.47 -2.99 -14.86
CA SER A 79 -2.20 -2.15 -13.92
C SER A 79 -1.49 -2.13 -12.58
N ILE A 80 -1.19 -0.91 -12.09
CA ILE A 80 -0.52 -0.77 -10.80
C ILE A 80 -1.39 -1.34 -9.67
N TYR A 81 -2.69 -1.27 -9.84
CA TYR A 81 -3.61 -1.69 -8.78
C TYR A 81 -3.64 -3.21 -8.61
N ASP A 82 -3.15 -3.94 -9.60
CA ASP A 82 -2.96 -5.38 -9.48
C ASP A 82 -1.60 -5.73 -8.87
N GLN A 83 -0.73 -4.75 -8.70
CA GLN A 83 0.64 -4.99 -8.24
C GLN A 83 0.90 -4.40 -6.86
N ILE A 84 0.29 -3.26 -6.54
CA ILE A 84 0.52 -2.54 -5.28
C ILE A 84 -0.82 -2.20 -4.67
N SER A 85 -1.00 -2.51 -3.38
CA SER A 85 -2.24 -2.15 -2.70
C SER A 85 -2.21 -0.74 -2.13
N LEU A 86 -1.05 -0.28 -1.65
CA LEU A 86 -0.94 1.10 -1.17
C LEU A 86 0.52 1.51 -1.04
N VAL A 87 0.72 2.81 -0.82
CA VAL A 87 2.04 3.40 -0.62
C VAL A 87 2.08 4.01 0.77
N ILE A 88 3.14 3.72 1.52
CA ILE A 88 3.41 4.35 2.81
C ILE A 88 4.68 5.18 2.61
N SER A 89 4.59 6.50 2.77
CA SER A 89 5.70 7.37 2.49
C SER A 89 6.01 8.33 3.63
N ASP A 90 7.28 8.43 3.99
CA ASP A 90 7.74 9.52 4.83
C ASP A 90 7.53 10.85 4.09
N ILE A 91 7.58 11.94 4.80
CA ILE A 91 7.47 13.27 4.19
C ILE A 91 8.85 13.81 3.85
N GLU A 92 9.75 13.89 4.83
CA GLU A 92 11.09 14.45 4.61
C GLU A 92 12.03 13.41 4.03
N MET A 93 12.31 13.55 2.75
CA MET A 93 13.21 12.63 2.05
C MET A 93 14.01 13.43 1.03
N PRO A 94 15.25 13.01 0.74
CA PRO A 94 16.02 13.67 -0.31
C PRO A 94 15.42 13.36 -1.67
N GLU A 95 15.81 14.12 -2.65
CA GLU A 95 15.43 14.00 -4.06
C GLU A 95 13.97 14.34 -4.32
N MET A 96 13.03 13.77 -3.57
CA MET A 96 11.62 14.06 -3.71
C MET A 96 10.95 13.75 -2.39
N ASP A 97 10.30 14.73 -1.77
CA ASP A 97 9.64 14.50 -0.49
C ASP A 97 8.28 13.81 -0.68
N GLY A 98 7.65 13.45 0.44
CA GLY A 98 6.40 12.70 0.38
C GLY A 98 5.23 13.49 -0.17
N TYR A 99 5.19 14.79 0.05
CA TYR A 99 4.15 15.63 -0.53
C TYR A 99 4.28 15.67 -2.05
N THR A 100 5.51 15.88 -2.52
CA THR A 100 5.75 15.91 -3.96
C THR A 100 5.47 14.56 -4.59
N LEU A 101 5.91 13.49 -3.93
CA LEU A 101 5.62 12.14 -4.43
C LEU A 101 4.12 11.92 -4.58
N THR A 102 3.34 12.29 -3.57
CA THR A 102 1.90 12.11 -3.63
C THR A 102 1.30 12.92 -4.78
N ALA A 103 1.73 14.18 -4.93
CA ALA A 103 1.23 15.02 -6.01
C ALA A 103 1.56 14.42 -7.37
N GLU A 104 2.76 13.88 -7.54
CA GLU A 104 3.14 13.27 -8.80
C GLU A 104 2.35 12.00 -9.07
N ILE A 105 2.09 11.21 -8.03
CA ILE A 105 1.24 10.02 -8.18
C ILE A 105 -0.14 10.43 -8.67
N ARG A 106 -0.72 11.48 -8.11
CA ARG A 106 -2.05 11.94 -8.50
C ARG A 106 -2.11 12.48 -9.93
N ARG A 107 -0.98 12.95 -10.45
CA ARG A 107 -0.91 13.45 -11.82
C ARG A 107 -0.70 12.35 -12.87
N HIS A 108 -0.23 11.18 -12.43
CA HIS A 108 0.08 10.10 -13.37
C HIS A 108 -1.18 9.28 -13.63
N SER A 109 -1.59 9.18 -14.89
CA SER A 109 -2.84 8.50 -15.22
C SER A 109 -2.90 7.05 -14.77
N GLY A 110 -1.75 6.38 -14.71
CA GLY A 110 -1.69 4.98 -14.30
C GLY A 110 -1.52 4.78 -12.79
N LEU A 111 -1.34 5.88 -12.02
CA LEU A 111 -1.08 5.78 -10.58
C LEU A 111 -2.06 6.58 -9.74
N LYS A 112 -2.88 7.40 -10.36
CA LYS A 112 -3.58 8.48 -9.65
C LYS A 112 -4.53 8.03 -8.55
N ASP A 113 -4.98 6.80 -8.59
CA ASP A 113 -5.95 6.31 -7.60
C ASP A 113 -5.31 5.45 -6.51
N LEU A 114 -3.98 5.36 -6.49
CA LEU A 114 -3.30 4.61 -5.43
C LEU A 114 -3.61 5.21 -4.07
N HIS A 115 -3.82 4.34 -3.10
CA HIS A 115 -3.99 4.78 -1.72
C HIS A 115 -2.62 5.18 -1.17
N VAL A 116 -2.50 6.39 -0.62
CA VAL A 116 -1.25 6.91 -0.10
C VAL A 116 -1.41 7.30 1.36
N ILE A 117 -0.57 6.72 2.21
CA ILE A 117 -0.48 7.07 3.62
C ILE A 117 0.83 7.82 3.83
N LEU A 118 0.76 9.05 4.34
CA LEU A 118 1.95 9.79 4.74
C LEU A 118 2.27 9.44 6.18
N HIS A 119 3.52 9.11 6.45
CA HIS A 119 3.96 8.53 7.72
C HIS A 119 5.23 9.24 8.16
N THR A 120 5.14 10.11 9.15
CA THR A 120 6.27 10.97 9.52
C THR A 120 6.35 11.17 11.03
N SER A 121 7.50 11.68 11.48
CA SER A 121 7.77 11.84 12.90
C SER A 121 7.19 13.12 13.50
N LEU A 122 6.46 13.92 12.73
CA LEU A 122 5.78 15.10 13.22
C LEU A 122 6.75 16.19 13.72
N SER A 123 7.87 16.33 13.08
CA SER A 123 8.88 17.29 13.54
C SER A 123 8.74 18.63 12.84
N GLY A 124 7.55 19.17 12.82
CA GLY A 124 7.33 20.51 12.28
C GLY A 124 7.02 20.55 10.79
N VAL A 125 7.16 19.44 10.09
CA VAL A 125 6.85 19.42 8.65
C VAL A 125 5.39 19.04 8.39
N PHE A 126 4.69 18.59 9.43
CA PHE A 126 3.30 18.21 9.25
C PHE A 126 2.44 19.43 8.95
N ASN A 127 1.60 19.32 7.95
CA ASN A 127 0.69 20.39 7.57
C ASN A 127 -0.55 19.74 6.99
N GLN A 128 -1.64 19.79 7.75
CA GLN A 128 -2.89 19.14 7.35
C GLN A 128 -3.38 19.65 6.00
N ALA A 129 -3.23 20.96 5.76
CA ALA A 129 -3.65 21.53 4.49
C ALA A 129 -2.86 20.93 3.32
N MET A 130 -1.56 20.69 3.54
CA MET A 130 -0.74 20.09 2.50
C MET A 130 -1.13 18.63 2.24
N VAL A 131 -1.42 17.90 3.31
CA VAL A 131 -1.87 16.51 3.16
C VAL A 131 -3.08 16.44 2.25
N GLU A 132 -4.04 17.33 2.47
CA GLU A 132 -5.26 17.37 1.67
C GLU A 132 -5.00 17.88 0.27
N ARG A 133 -4.16 18.91 0.15
CA ARG A 133 -3.88 19.52 -1.15
C ARG A 133 -3.24 18.55 -2.11
N VAL A 134 -2.30 17.73 -1.63
CA VAL A 134 -1.63 16.79 -2.52
C VAL A 134 -2.45 15.53 -2.76
N GLY A 135 -3.53 15.35 -2.00
CA GLY A 135 -4.42 14.23 -2.22
C GLY A 135 -4.00 12.95 -1.53
N ALA A 136 -3.28 13.06 -0.40
CA ALA A 136 -2.97 11.88 0.39
C ALA A 136 -4.24 11.38 1.08
N ASN A 137 -4.35 10.09 1.23
CA ASN A 137 -5.54 9.50 1.84
C ASN A 137 -5.50 9.61 3.35
N GLU A 138 -4.32 9.47 3.95
CA GLU A 138 -4.20 9.50 5.41
C GLU A 138 -2.84 10.02 5.80
N PHE A 139 -2.79 10.51 7.03
CA PHE A 139 -1.54 10.89 7.69
C PHE A 139 -1.45 10.13 9.01
N ILE A 140 -0.29 9.51 9.27
CA ILE A 140 -0.10 8.77 10.51
C ILE A 140 1.27 9.12 11.06
N ALA A 141 1.32 9.43 12.36
CA ALA A 141 2.57 9.74 13.02
C ALA A 141 3.41 8.49 13.21
N LYS A 142 4.72 8.62 13.05
CA LYS A 142 5.63 7.53 13.33
C LYS A 142 5.57 7.17 14.81
N PHE A 143 6.01 5.96 15.13
CA PHE A 143 6.00 5.44 16.50
C PHE A 143 4.61 5.16 17.02
N ASN A 144 3.68 4.91 16.09
CA ASN A 144 2.33 4.48 16.46
C ASN A 144 1.99 3.27 15.60
N PRO A 145 2.61 2.11 15.89
CA PRO A 145 2.44 0.93 15.02
C PRO A 145 1.02 0.40 14.99
N ASP A 146 0.27 0.54 16.06
CA ASP A 146 -1.12 0.07 16.08
C ASP A 146 -1.98 0.86 15.11
N GLU A 147 -1.79 2.17 15.08
CA GLU A 147 -2.54 3.03 14.17
C GLU A 147 -2.18 2.73 12.72
N LEU A 148 -0.89 2.56 12.46
CA LEU A 148 -0.45 2.22 11.10
C LEU A 148 -1.03 0.90 10.66
N GLY A 149 -0.97 -0.12 11.52
CA GLY A 149 -1.52 -1.42 11.19
C GLY A 149 -3.02 -1.38 10.90
N SER A 150 -3.75 -0.61 11.70
CA SER A 150 -5.20 -0.47 11.49
C SER A 150 -5.49 0.23 10.16
N ALA A 151 -4.72 1.27 9.84
CA ALA A 151 -4.91 2.02 8.62
C ALA A 151 -4.61 1.15 7.39
N VAL A 152 -3.56 0.35 7.46
CA VAL A 152 -3.21 -0.56 6.36
C VAL A 152 -4.33 -1.56 6.13
N LYS A 153 -4.83 -2.18 7.18
CA LYS A 153 -5.91 -3.15 7.05
C LYS A 153 -7.16 -2.52 6.47
N ALA A 154 -7.50 -1.33 6.92
CA ALA A 154 -8.67 -0.63 6.41
C ALA A 154 -8.52 -0.27 4.93
N ALA A 155 -7.33 0.17 4.53
CA ALA A 155 -7.08 0.58 3.15
C ALA A 155 -7.18 -0.62 2.21
N VAL A 156 -6.67 -1.77 2.63
CA VAL A 156 -6.65 -2.96 1.78
C VAL A 156 -8.03 -3.61 1.71
N SER A 157 -8.78 -3.57 2.81
CA SER A 157 -10.10 -4.18 2.85
C SER A 157 -11.17 -3.31 2.19
N GLY A 158 -10.92 -2.03 2.19
CA GLY A 158 -11.88 -1.09 1.63
C GLY A 158 -11.85 -1.07 0.13
#